data_b2cb227e20322dddf100f81c9c9832ac
#
_entry.id   b2cb227e20322dddf100f81c9c9832ac
#
_cell.length_a   1.000
_cell.length_b   1.000
_cell.length_c   1.000
_cell.angle_alpha   90.00
_cell.angle_beta   90.00
_cell.angle_gamma   90.00
#
_symmetry.space_group_name_H-M   'P 1'
#
loop_
_entity.id
_entity.type
_entity.pdbx_description
1 polymer ?
#
loop_
_entity_poly.entity_id
_entity_poly.type
_entity_poly.pdbx_seq_one_letter_code
_entity_poly.pdbx_strand_id
1 'polypeptide(L)' 'MNHVQKYLAQANRQIAELMVQIVRQRAIVKHAFDTGPRSEMAESMLNALEGSLRIFEKHRELILSQLLRQRSE' A
#
# COMPACT_ATOMS: atom_id res chain seq x y z
N MET A 1 -11.78 -10.76 -21.00
CA MET A 1 -10.75 -10.39 -20.02
C MET A 1 -10.91 -11.24 -18.76
N ASN A 2 -9.83 -11.79 -18.27
CA ASN A 2 -9.83 -12.64 -17.09
C ASN A 2 -10.08 -11.80 -15.83
N HIS A 3 -10.97 -12.28 -14.93
CA HIS A 3 -11.25 -11.60 -13.66
C HIS A 3 -9.99 -11.40 -12.81
N VAL A 4 -9.07 -12.38 -12.85
CA VAL A 4 -7.83 -12.31 -12.09
C VAL A 4 -6.98 -11.13 -12.56
N GLN A 5 -6.90 -10.91 -13.87
CA GLN A 5 -6.15 -9.76 -14.42
C GLN A 5 -6.78 -8.43 -14.00
N LYS A 6 -8.10 -8.37 -13.92
CA LYS A 6 -8.81 -7.18 -13.47
C LYS A 6 -8.49 -6.88 -11.99
N TYR A 7 -8.49 -7.90 -11.15
CA TYR A 7 -8.15 -7.76 -9.74
C TYR A 7 -6.69 -7.34 -9.55
N LEU A 8 -5.79 -7.87 -10.39
CA LEU A 8 -4.39 -7.49 -10.36
C LEU A 8 -4.20 -6.01 -10.70
N ALA A 9 -4.87 -5.54 -11.76
CA ALA A 9 -4.81 -4.12 -12.14
C ALA A 9 -5.33 -3.22 -11.02
N GLN A 10 -6.42 -3.62 -10.36
CA GLN A 10 -6.98 -2.89 -9.24
C GLN A 10 -6.02 -2.86 -8.05
N ALA A 11 -5.40 -4.01 -7.73
CA ALA A 11 -4.43 -4.11 -6.64
C ALA A 11 -3.22 -3.21 -6.91
N ASN A 12 -2.70 -3.21 -8.13
CA ASN A 12 -1.57 -2.36 -8.50
C ASN A 12 -1.91 -0.88 -8.34
N ARG A 13 -3.12 -0.48 -8.74
CA ARG A 13 -3.56 0.91 -8.58
C ARG A 13 -3.67 1.32 -7.12
N GLN A 14 -4.27 0.46 -6.30
CA GLN A 14 -4.41 0.72 -4.86
C GLN A 14 -3.06 0.85 -4.17
N ILE A 15 -2.11 -0.01 -4.55
CA ILE A 15 -0.75 0.04 -4.00
C ILE A 15 -0.07 1.35 -4.42
N ALA A 16 -0.19 1.76 -5.67
CA ALA A 16 0.41 3.01 -6.16
C ALA A 16 -0.16 4.22 -5.41
N GLU A 17 -1.48 4.27 -5.21
CA GLU A 17 -2.13 5.35 -4.47
C GLU A 17 -1.66 5.39 -3.02
N LEU A 18 -1.54 4.22 -2.40
CA LEU A 18 -1.10 4.09 -1.03
C LEU A 18 0.36 4.53 -0.86
N MET A 19 1.21 4.22 -1.83
CA MET A 19 2.61 4.67 -1.83
C MET A 19 2.72 6.19 -1.89
N VAL A 20 1.87 6.85 -2.68
CA VAL A 20 1.81 8.31 -2.72
C VAL A 20 1.40 8.88 -1.36
N GLN A 21 0.40 8.27 -0.71
CA GLN A 21 -0.03 8.69 0.62
C GLN A 21 1.08 8.53 1.65
N ILE A 22 1.84 7.44 1.56
CA ILE A 22 2.96 7.18 2.47
C ILE A 22 4.04 8.23 2.31
N VAL A 23 4.39 8.58 1.08
CA VAL A 23 5.39 9.63 0.81
C VAL A 23 4.95 10.96 1.42
N ARG A 24 3.68 11.32 1.24
CA ARG A 24 3.11 12.55 1.82
C ARG A 24 3.14 12.49 3.33
N GLN A 25 2.77 11.36 3.92
CA GLN A 25 2.72 11.21 5.37
C GLN A 25 4.12 11.24 5.99
N ARG A 26 5.13 10.70 5.31
CA ARG A 26 6.52 10.81 5.76
C ARG A 26 6.96 12.26 5.85
N ALA A 27 6.58 13.08 4.88
CA ALA A 27 6.88 14.51 4.90
C ALA A 27 6.18 15.20 6.08
N ILE A 28 4.94 14.82 6.37
CA ILE A 28 4.18 15.36 7.50
C ILE A 28 4.85 14.98 8.82
N VAL A 29 5.27 13.72 8.97
CA VAL A 29 5.98 13.25 10.16
C VAL A 29 7.26 14.05 10.37
N LYS A 30 8.04 14.22 9.32
CA LYS A 30 9.29 14.99 9.39
C LYS A 30 9.03 16.43 9.83
N HIS A 31 8.03 17.09 9.25
CA HIS A 31 7.66 18.45 9.59
C HIS A 31 7.17 18.55 11.03
N ALA A 32 6.32 17.64 11.47
CA ALA A 32 5.81 17.62 12.84
C ALA A 32 6.93 17.40 13.85
N PHE A 33 7.91 16.56 13.52
CA PHE A 33 9.07 16.31 14.37
C PHE A 33 9.91 17.57 14.54
N ASP A 34 10.06 18.37 13.48
CA ASP A 34 10.84 19.60 13.49
C ASP A 34 10.12 20.75 14.21
N THR A 35 8.79 20.73 14.27
CA THR A 35 8.00 21.89 14.72
C THR A 35 7.23 21.69 16.03
N GLY A 36 7.19 20.46 16.61
CA GLY A 36 6.56 20.27 17.91
C GLY A 36 5.86 18.96 18.21
N PRO A 37 4.90 18.94 19.15
CA PRO A 37 4.45 17.73 19.85
C PRO A 37 3.42 16.85 19.13
N ARG A 38 3.05 17.12 17.89
CA ARG A 38 2.02 16.33 17.17
C ARG A 38 2.59 15.18 16.37
N SER A 39 3.88 14.87 16.58
CA SER A 39 4.55 13.82 15.83
C SER A 39 3.97 12.42 16.08
N GLU A 40 3.47 12.14 17.29
CA GLU A 40 2.93 10.82 17.63
C GLU A 40 1.73 10.43 16.76
N MET A 41 0.79 11.37 16.56
CA MET A 41 -0.37 11.12 15.71
C MET A 41 0.06 10.92 14.26
N ALA A 42 0.98 11.76 13.79
CA ALA A 42 1.49 11.66 12.42
C ALA A 42 2.23 10.33 12.18
N GLU A 43 3.04 9.90 13.14
CA GLU A 43 3.74 8.61 13.10
C GLU A 43 2.77 7.44 13.12
N SER A 44 1.75 7.52 13.97
CA SER A 44 0.72 6.48 14.06
C SER A 44 0.00 6.31 12.74
N MET A 45 -0.34 7.42 12.07
CA MET A 45 -0.96 7.39 10.76
C MET A 45 -0.03 6.78 9.71
N LEU A 46 1.27 7.13 9.75
CA LEU A 46 2.25 6.55 8.84
C LEU A 46 2.35 5.04 9.04
N ASN A 47 2.40 4.58 10.29
CA ASN A 47 2.46 3.16 10.60
C ASN A 47 1.22 2.42 10.07
N ALA A 48 0.05 3.03 10.19
CA ALA A 48 -1.19 2.46 9.67
C ALA A 48 -1.15 2.33 8.16
N LEU A 49 -0.66 3.35 7.45
CA LEU A 49 -0.54 3.34 6.01
C LEU A 49 0.46 2.27 5.54
N GLU A 50 1.60 2.15 6.22
CA GLU A 50 2.61 1.14 5.91
C GLU A 50 2.08 -0.27 6.18
N GLY A 51 1.30 -0.44 7.24
CA GLY A 51 0.63 -1.70 7.53
C GLY A 51 -0.36 -2.08 6.43
N SER A 52 -1.14 -1.12 5.97
CA SER A 52 -2.07 -1.32 4.86
C SER A 52 -1.33 -1.70 3.57
N LEU A 53 -0.21 -1.06 3.30
CA LEU A 53 0.61 -1.38 2.13
C LEU A 53 1.05 -2.84 2.14
N ARG A 54 1.52 -3.34 3.29
CA ARG A 54 1.94 -4.74 3.42
C ARG A 54 0.79 -5.71 3.14
N ILE A 55 -0.41 -5.37 3.61
CA ILE A 55 -1.60 -6.19 3.36
C ILE A 55 -1.93 -6.21 1.87
N PHE A 56 -1.93 -5.07 1.21
CA PHE A 56 -2.22 -4.98 -0.22
C PHE A 56 -1.15 -5.68 -1.06
N GLU A 57 0.12 -5.60 -0.67
CA GLU A 57 1.20 -6.29 -1.36
C GLU A 57 1.05 -7.81 -1.24
N LYS A 58 0.68 -8.30 -0.07
CA LYS A 58 0.43 -9.71 0.14
C LYS A 58 -0.78 -10.18 -0.67
N HIS A 59 -1.82 -9.37 -0.69
CA HIS A 59 -3.01 -9.66 -1.51
C HIS A 59 -2.64 -9.75 -2.99
N ARG A 60 -1.80 -8.84 -3.48
CA ARG A 60 -1.32 -8.86 -4.86
C ARG A 60 -0.54 -10.13 -5.16
N GLU A 61 0.30 -10.59 -4.23
CA GLU A 61 1.04 -11.84 -4.38
C GLU A 61 0.11 -13.04 -4.55
N LEU A 62 -0.97 -13.08 -3.80
CA LEU A 62 -1.97 -14.15 -3.90
C LEU A 62 -2.67 -14.13 -5.26
N ILE A 63 -2.99 -12.94 -5.77
CA ILE A 63 -3.58 -12.78 -7.09
C ILE A 63 -2.61 -13.27 -8.17
N LEU A 64 -1.34 -12.89 -8.06
CA LEU A 64 -0.29 -13.32 -9.01
C LEU A 64 -0.11 -14.83 -8.98
N SER A 65 -0.10 -15.44 -7.80
CA SER A 65 -0.02 -16.90 -7.67
C SER A 65 -1.18 -17.60 -8.36
N GLN A 66 -2.38 -17.07 -8.21
CA GLN A 66 -3.57 -17.61 -8.84
C GLN A 66 -3.50 -17.49 -10.36
N LEU A 67 -3.03 -16.34 -10.85
CA LEU A 67 -2.87 -16.12 -12.28
C LEU A 67 -1.86 -17.09 -12.88
N LEU A 68 -0.73 -17.30 -12.20
CA LEU A 68 0.29 -18.24 -12.65
C LEU A 68 -0.23 -19.68 -12.70
N ARG A 69 -1.03 -20.08 -11.71
CA ARG A 69 -1.65 -21.41 -11.70
C ARG A 69 -2.61 -21.59 -12.87
N GLN A 70 -3.37 -20.57 -13.21
CA GLN A 70 -4.27 -20.64 -14.37
C GLN A 70 -3.50 -20.80 -15.68
N ARG A 71 -2.30 -20.23 -15.77
CA ARG A 71 -1.47 -20.32 -16.98
C ARG A 71 -0.81 -21.69 -17.14
N SER A 72 -0.59 -22.40 -16.04
CA SER A 72 0.02 -23.72 -16.09
C SER A 72 -0.97 -24.84 -16.39
N GLU A 73 -2.24 -24.57 -16.38
CA GLU A 73 -3.27 -25.51 -16.79
C GLU A 73 -3.60 -25.33 -18.26
#